data_8a3963357fd3c77001500e2a64e20685
#
_entry.id   8a3963357fd3c77001500e2a64e20685
#
_cell.length_a   1.000
_cell.length_b   1.000
_cell.length_c   1.000
_cell.angle_alpha   90.00
_cell.angle_beta   90.00
_cell.angle_gamma   90.00
#
_symmetry.space_group_name_H-M   'P 1'
#
loop_
_entity.id
_entity.type
_entity.pdbx_description
1 polymer ?
#
loop_
_entity_poly.entity_id
_entity_poly.type
_entity_poly.pdbx_seq_one_letter_code
_entity_poly.pdbx_strand_id
1 'polypeptide(L)'
;MNSKHLIDPELLTALETLPNFEFSSEVIPVMRARMADMLTSMTIPDSPEVGTQEHKIASDKGLEVSVFVHTPRRPSLAPRPAVLHMHGGGYVIASAKMFIAANQQMALNADCVVASVDYRLAPETTHPGPIDDCYAALKWLHDNSKTLHIDPTRIAVTGESAGGGLAAALALLARDRGEVHIVHQHLISPMLDDRTCVRDTNPYAGEFVWTPGSNRFGWSSLLGCAPGSDGISSYAAAARAADLIGLPTTFIAVGALDLFAEENMEYARRLMRAGVSTELHVYPGAYHGFEFVAEAPVTQRAAQISSAALRRALHPN
;
A
#
# COMPACT_ATOMS: atom_id res chain seq x y z
N MET A 1 -6.40 -13.10 23.46
CA MET A 1 -6.45 -13.90 22.23
C MET A 1 -5.33 -14.92 22.29
N ASN A 2 -5.50 -16.09 21.74
CA ASN A 2 -4.39 -17.04 21.57
C ASN A 2 -4.59 -17.74 20.22
N SER A 3 -4.14 -17.06 19.17
CA SER A 3 -4.20 -17.55 17.79
C SER A 3 -2.88 -18.17 17.31
N LYS A 4 -1.86 -18.25 18.19
CA LYS A 4 -0.54 -18.79 17.85
C LYS A 4 -0.61 -20.20 17.25
N HIS A 5 -1.58 -21.02 17.68
CA HIS A 5 -1.79 -22.38 17.18
C HIS A 5 -2.34 -22.44 15.73
N LEU A 6 -2.83 -21.30 15.21
CA LEU A 6 -3.36 -21.17 13.85
C LEU A 6 -2.30 -20.67 12.86
N ILE A 7 -1.13 -20.21 13.35
CA ILE A 7 -0.09 -19.66 12.48
C ILE A 7 0.47 -20.78 11.60
N ASP A 8 0.70 -20.45 10.33
CA ASP A 8 1.43 -21.32 9.42
C ASP A 8 2.82 -21.61 10.01
N PRO A 9 3.21 -22.89 10.19
CA PRO A 9 4.50 -23.26 10.75
C PRO A 9 5.70 -22.57 10.08
N GLU A 10 5.59 -22.25 8.79
CA GLU A 10 6.62 -21.55 8.01
C GLU A 10 6.86 -20.10 8.49
N LEU A 11 5.87 -19.50 9.19
CA LEU A 11 5.92 -18.11 9.67
C LEU A 11 6.24 -18.00 11.17
N LEU A 12 6.21 -19.11 11.93
CA LEU A 12 6.38 -19.08 13.39
C LEU A 12 7.75 -18.56 13.83
N THR A 13 8.83 -19.01 13.18
CA THR A 13 10.20 -18.63 13.56
C THR A 13 10.44 -17.13 13.41
N ALA A 14 9.87 -16.51 12.40
CA ALA A 14 10.02 -15.09 12.18
C ALA A 14 9.35 -14.25 13.28
N LEU A 15 8.23 -14.70 13.85
CA LEU A 15 7.56 -13.99 14.95
C LEU A 15 8.42 -13.89 16.22
N GLU A 16 9.32 -14.83 16.46
CA GLU A 16 10.21 -14.79 17.63
C GLU A 16 11.25 -13.67 17.54
N THR A 17 11.50 -13.18 16.32
CA THR A 17 12.46 -12.10 16.05
C THR A 17 11.78 -10.74 15.84
N LEU A 18 10.47 -10.73 15.62
CA LEU A 18 9.73 -9.50 15.43
C LEU A 18 9.50 -8.77 16.77
N PRO A 19 9.72 -7.46 16.82
CA PRO A 19 9.49 -6.70 18.04
C PRO A 19 8.00 -6.68 18.37
N ASN A 20 7.67 -7.00 19.61
CA ASN A 20 6.32 -6.93 20.14
C ASN A 20 6.11 -5.55 20.81
N PHE A 21 5.59 -4.60 20.06
CA PHE A 21 5.21 -3.28 20.58
C PHE A 21 3.90 -2.79 19.93
N GLU A 22 3.17 -1.97 20.64
CA GLU A 22 2.08 -1.20 20.07
C GLU A 22 2.55 0.21 19.72
N PHE A 23 2.05 0.74 18.62
CA PHE A 23 2.29 2.12 18.23
C PHE A 23 1.62 3.07 19.23
N SER A 24 2.39 4.05 19.65
CA SER A 24 1.95 5.11 20.57
C SER A 24 2.73 6.39 20.34
N SER A 25 2.30 7.48 20.97
CA SER A 25 3.00 8.77 20.94
C SER A 25 4.43 8.70 21.49
N GLU A 26 4.73 7.75 22.38
CA GLU A 26 6.06 7.55 22.95
C GLU A 26 6.94 6.67 22.04
N VAL A 27 6.36 5.67 21.40
CA VAL A 27 7.09 4.69 20.57
C VAL A 27 7.47 5.25 19.21
N ILE A 28 6.58 5.99 18.56
CA ILE A 28 6.76 6.47 17.17
C ILE A 28 8.01 7.35 17.01
N PRO A 29 8.30 8.35 17.88
CA PRO A 29 9.51 9.15 17.73
C PRO A 29 10.80 8.33 17.79
N VAL A 30 10.85 7.31 18.67
CA VAL A 30 12.01 6.41 18.81
C VAL A 30 12.17 5.55 17.55
N MET A 31 11.08 5.01 17.04
CA MET A 31 11.10 4.21 15.79
C MET A 31 11.54 5.04 14.59
N ARG A 32 10.97 6.24 14.44
CA ARG A 32 11.35 7.15 13.35
C ARG A 32 12.82 7.56 13.42
N ALA A 33 13.36 7.83 14.61
CA ALA A 33 14.78 8.12 14.78
C ALA A 33 15.66 6.95 14.32
N ARG A 34 15.34 5.71 14.72
CA ARG A 34 16.05 4.51 14.27
C ARG A 34 15.94 4.30 12.75
N MET A 35 14.76 4.53 12.17
CA MET A 35 14.57 4.46 10.71
C MET A 35 15.35 5.55 9.99
N ALA A 36 15.40 6.77 10.51
CA ALA A 36 16.19 7.87 9.95
C ALA A 36 17.69 7.55 9.93
N ASP A 37 18.22 6.98 11.03
CA ASP A 37 19.62 6.53 11.10
C ASP A 37 19.89 5.43 10.07
N MET A 38 18.99 4.47 9.94
CA MET A 38 19.08 3.41 8.93
C MET A 38 19.05 3.99 7.51
N LEU A 39 18.11 4.90 7.22
CA LEU A 39 17.95 5.53 5.90
C LEU A 39 19.17 6.41 5.54
N THR A 40 19.82 7.03 6.52
CA THR A 40 21.04 7.83 6.30
C THR A 40 22.21 6.97 5.85
N SER A 41 22.32 5.76 6.39
CA SER A 41 23.34 4.77 6.00
C SER A 41 22.97 3.96 4.75
N MET A 42 21.68 4.01 4.34
CA MET A 42 21.17 3.23 3.23
C MET A 42 21.55 3.87 1.90
N THR A 43 22.39 3.19 1.13
CA THR A 43 22.62 3.54 -0.27
C THR A 43 21.49 2.99 -1.13
N ILE A 44 21.09 3.76 -2.16
CA ILE A 44 20.17 3.23 -3.19
C ILE A 44 20.85 2.01 -3.80
N PRO A 45 20.22 0.82 -3.78
CA PRO A 45 20.81 -0.36 -4.39
C PRO A 45 21.12 -0.10 -5.86
N ASP A 46 22.37 -0.24 -6.26
CA ASP A 46 22.74 -0.17 -7.65
C ASP A 46 22.31 -1.47 -8.34
N SER A 47 21.28 -1.37 -9.15
CA SER A 47 20.78 -2.49 -9.92
C SER A 47 21.26 -2.35 -11.37
N PRO A 48 21.96 -3.37 -11.93
CA PRO A 48 22.34 -3.36 -13.34
C PRO A 48 21.12 -3.40 -14.27
N GLU A 49 19.97 -3.87 -13.78
CA GLU A 49 18.77 -4.08 -14.58
C GLU A 49 17.72 -2.96 -14.43
N VAL A 50 17.76 -2.18 -13.31
CA VAL A 50 16.77 -1.12 -13.03
C VAL A 50 17.48 0.17 -12.65
N GLY A 51 17.18 1.24 -13.37
CA GLY A 51 17.56 2.60 -12.98
C GLY A 51 16.60 3.14 -11.93
N THR A 52 17.13 3.73 -10.86
CA THR A 52 16.32 4.44 -9.84
C THR A 52 16.70 5.92 -9.84
N GLN A 53 15.69 6.78 -9.93
CA GLN A 53 15.86 8.22 -9.90
C GLN A 53 14.87 8.86 -8.91
N GLU A 54 15.36 9.75 -8.06
CA GLU A 54 14.53 10.57 -7.19
C GLU A 54 14.10 11.84 -7.93
N HIS A 55 12.81 12.15 -7.87
CA HIS A 55 12.23 13.39 -8.35
C HIS A 55 11.57 14.12 -7.18
N LYS A 56 11.78 15.45 -7.13
CA LYS A 56 11.00 16.33 -6.23
C LYS A 56 9.86 16.89 -7.02
N ILE A 57 8.65 16.70 -6.55
CA ILE A 57 7.43 17.15 -7.23
C ILE A 57 6.65 18.12 -6.34
N ALA A 58 5.96 19.06 -6.94
CA ALA A 58 5.06 19.94 -6.20
C ALA A 58 3.84 19.17 -5.71
N SER A 59 3.51 19.32 -4.44
CA SER A 59 2.28 18.86 -3.81
C SER A 59 1.41 20.05 -3.41
N ASP A 60 0.40 19.81 -2.58
CA ASP A 60 -0.53 20.84 -2.14
C ASP A 60 0.21 22.01 -1.44
N LYS A 61 -0.29 23.23 -1.64
CA LYS A 61 0.22 24.49 -1.03
C LYS A 61 1.71 24.79 -1.27
N GLY A 62 2.27 24.28 -2.39
CA GLY A 62 3.66 24.52 -2.75
C GLY A 62 4.67 23.69 -1.94
N LEU A 63 4.20 22.67 -1.23
CA LEU A 63 5.06 21.68 -0.60
C LEU A 63 5.66 20.76 -1.66
N GLU A 64 6.81 20.20 -1.36
CA GLU A 64 7.48 19.21 -2.22
C GLU A 64 7.45 17.83 -1.57
N VAL A 65 7.21 16.81 -2.40
CA VAL A 65 7.33 15.40 -2.01
C VAL A 65 8.29 14.68 -2.94
N SER A 66 9.00 13.68 -2.41
CA SER A 66 9.88 12.83 -3.21
C SER A 66 9.09 11.72 -3.89
N VAL A 67 9.44 11.45 -5.14
CA VAL A 67 8.97 10.28 -5.89
C VAL A 67 10.19 9.55 -6.41
N PHE A 68 10.34 8.28 -6.04
CA PHE A 68 11.41 7.41 -6.54
C PHE A 68 10.88 6.63 -7.74
N VAL A 69 11.47 6.88 -8.93
CA VAL A 69 11.08 6.24 -10.19
C VAL A 69 12.06 5.13 -10.53
N HIS A 70 11.52 3.92 -10.68
CA HIS A 70 12.27 2.70 -11.01
C HIS A 70 11.95 2.28 -12.43
N THR A 71 12.94 2.35 -13.32
CA THR A 71 12.76 2.05 -14.74
C THR A 71 13.63 0.88 -15.16
N PRO A 72 13.07 -0.20 -15.75
CA PRO A 72 13.88 -1.29 -16.32
C PRO A 72 14.84 -0.75 -17.40
N ARG A 73 16.13 -1.09 -17.28
CA ARG A 73 17.17 -0.62 -18.21
C ARG A 73 17.11 -1.30 -19.57
N ARG A 74 16.43 -2.46 -19.66
CA ARG A 74 16.23 -3.10 -20.96
C ARG A 74 15.46 -2.19 -21.90
N PRO A 75 15.87 -2.05 -23.18
CA PRO A 75 15.15 -1.23 -24.15
C PRO A 75 13.69 -1.69 -24.31
N SER A 76 12.80 -0.73 -24.50
CA SER A 76 11.41 -0.99 -24.91
C SER A 76 11.07 -0.10 -26.11
N LEU A 77 10.51 -0.70 -27.15
CA LEU A 77 10.08 0.03 -28.35
C LEU A 77 8.79 0.81 -28.11
N ALA A 78 7.94 0.32 -27.23
CA ALA A 78 6.68 0.97 -26.85
C ALA A 78 6.77 1.54 -25.42
N PRO A 79 6.02 2.60 -25.10
CA PRO A 79 5.88 3.08 -23.73
C PRO A 79 5.41 1.96 -22.80
N ARG A 80 6.02 1.87 -21.60
CA ARG A 80 5.67 0.87 -20.61
C ARG A 80 4.43 1.29 -19.82
N PRO A 81 3.65 0.36 -19.27
CA PRO A 81 2.70 0.69 -18.23
C PRO A 81 3.43 1.24 -16.99
N ALA A 82 2.70 1.92 -16.12
CA ALA A 82 3.25 2.45 -14.89
C ALA A 82 2.46 2.02 -13.66
N VAL A 83 3.13 1.97 -12.52
CA VAL A 83 2.54 1.69 -11.21
C VAL A 83 2.93 2.81 -10.27
N LEU A 84 1.95 3.43 -9.61
CA LEU A 84 2.20 4.32 -8.48
C LEU A 84 2.10 3.50 -7.19
N HIS A 85 3.19 3.47 -6.43
CA HIS A 85 3.31 2.72 -5.18
C HIS A 85 3.25 3.66 -3.97
N MET A 86 2.45 3.27 -2.97
CA MET A 86 2.35 3.89 -1.66
C MET A 86 2.80 2.89 -0.60
N HIS A 87 3.81 3.26 0.21
CA HIS A 87 4.38 2.38 1.22
C HIS A 87 3.46 2.18 2.44
N GLY A 88 3.63 1.05 3.14
CA GLY A 88 2.98 0.77 4.42
C GLY A 88 3.57 1.59 5.57
N GLY A 89 3.15 1.26 6.81
CA GLY A 89 3.65 1.90 8.03
C GLY A 89 2.58 2.62 8.86
N GLY A 90 1.33 2.21 8.75
CA GLY A 90 0.23 2.71 9.58
C GLY A 90 -0.03 4.21 9.45
N TYR A 91 0.36 4.82 8.34
CA TYR A 91 0.37 6.27 8.07
C TYR A 91 1.37 7.07 8.91
N VAL A 92 2.10 6.44 9.84
CA VAL A 92 2.91 7.13 10.86
C VAL A 92 4.40 6.84 10.81
N ILE A 93 4.84 5.84 10.07
CA ILE A 93 6.27 5.47 9.90
C ILE A 93 6.57 5.06 8.47
N ALA A 94 7.85 4.76 8.23
CA ALA A 94 8.45 4.34 6.97
C ALA A 94 8.67 5.49 5.98
N SER A 95 9.23 5.12 4.83
CA SER A 95 9.57 6.01 3.72
C SER A 95 9.63 5.18 2.45
N ALA A 96 9.30 5.76 1.31
CA ALA A 96 9.39 5.13 0.00
C ALA A 96 10.80 4.58 -0.29
N LYS A 97 11.84 5.20 0.30
CA LYS A 97 13.23 4.77 0.16
C LYS A 97 13.47 3.36 0.70
N MET A 98 12.71 2.92 1.70
CA MET A 98 12.82 1.58 2.27
C MET A 98 12.33 0.48 1.30
N PHE A 99 11.51 0.84 0.33
CA PHE A 99 10.88 -0.08 -0.62
C PHE A 99 11.56 -0.12 -1.99
N ILE A 100 12.72 0.54 -2.15
CA ILE A 100 13.42 0.63 -3.44
C ILE A 100 13.69 -0.75 -4.04
N ALA A 101 14.25 -1.68 -3.26
CA ALA A 101 14.58 -3.01 -3.76
C ALA A 101 13.33 -3.80 -4.20
N ALA A 102 12.25 -3.74 -3.41
CA ALA A 102 10.98 -4.38 -3.74
C ALA A 102 10.36 -3.76 -5.02
N ASN A 103 10.41 -2.44 -5.14
CA ASN A 103 9.89 -1.72 -6.30
C ASN A 103 10.73 -1.96 -7.56
N GLN A 104 12.06 -2.10 -7.45
CA GLN A 104 12.91 -2.54 -8.55
C GLN A 104 12.52 -3.94 -9.04
N GLN A 105 12.28 -4.87 -8.10
CA GLN A 105 11.83 -6.21 -8.45
C GLN A 105 10.43 -6.21 -9.08
N MET A 106 9.51 -5.39 -8.58
CA MET A 106 8.17 -5.19 -9.18
C MET A 106 8.29 -4.68 -10.61
N ALA A 107 9.16 -3.69 -10.87
CA ALA A 107 9.39 -3.13 -12.21
C ALA A 107 9.87 -4.21 -13.20
N LEU A 108 10.75 -5.11 -12.75
CA LEU A 108 11.22 -6.23 -13.58
C LEU A 108 10.15 -7.27 -13.82
N ASN A 109 9.47 -7.71 -12.78
CA ASN A 109 8.48 -8.78 -12.84
C ASN A 109 7.27 -8.39 -13.68
N ALA A 110 6.79 -7.16 -13.52
CA ALA A 110 5.62 -6.67 -14.25
C ALA A 110 5.96 -5.95 -15.55
N ASP A 111 7.25 -5.77 -15.88
CA ASP A 111 7.72 -4.98 -17.05
C ASP A 111 7.06 -3.60 -17.12
N CYS A 112 7.18 -2.86 -16.05
CA CYS A 112 6.57 -1.54 -15.91
C CYS A 112 7.55 -0.53 -15.31
N VAL A 113 7.21 0.75 -15.35
CA VAL A 113 7.86 1.79 -14.54
C VAL A 113 7.12 1.86 -13.20
N VAL A 114 7.86 1.82 -12.08
CA VAL A 114 7.27 1.97 -10.75
C VAL A 114 7.68 3.32 -10.19
N ALA A 115 6.71 4.15 -9.80
CA ALA A 115 6.91 5.40 -9.10
C ALA A 115 6.44 5.25 -7.65
N SER A 116 7.33 5.41 -6.66
CA SER A 116 7.02 5.27 -5.24
C SER A 116 7.02 6.64 -4.59
N VAL A 117 5.86 7.05 -4.04
CA VAL A 117 5.70 8.36 -3.41
C VAL A 117 6.06 8.31 -1.93
N ASP A 118 6.90 9.26 -1.49
CA ASP A 118 7.28 9.46 -0.09
C ASP A 118 6.32 10.49 0.53
N TYR A 119 5.07 10.06 0.73
CA TYR A 119 3.99 10.91 1.22
C TYR A 119 4.22 11.35 2.67
N ARG A 120 3.72 12.53 3.02
CA ARG A 120 3.82 13.08 4.38
C ARG A 120 3.08 12.22 5.40
N LEU A 121 3.70 12.01 6.55
CA LEU A 121 3.21 11.13 7.60
C LEU A 121 2.38 11.88 8.65
N ALA A 122 1.44 11.15 9.24
CA ALA A 122 0.70 11.54 10.43
C ALA A 122 1.55 11.28 11.70
N PRO A 123 1.29 11.96 12.82
CA PRO A 123 0.23 12.94 13.05
C PRO A 123 0.54 14.35 12.56
N GLU A 124 1.78 14.65 12.11
CA GLU A 124 2.19 15.99 11.66
C GLU A 124 1.38 16.45 10.45
N THR A 125 1.02 15.50 9.60
CA THR A 125 0.14 15.73 8.44
C THR A 125 -1.04 14.78 8.50
N THR A 126 -2.20 15.31 8.88
CA THR A 126 -3.45 14.57 8.89
C THR A 126 -4.08 14.51 7.49
N HIS A 127 -5.13 13.69 7.33
CA HIS A 127 -5.98 13.75 6.12
C HIS A 127 -6.49 15.19 5.90
N PRO A 128 -6.44 15.71 4.65
CA PRO A 128 -6.16 15.02 3.40
C PRO A 128 -4.68 15.02 2.94
N GLY A 129 -3.72 15.55 3.72
CA GLY A 129 -2.34 15.74 3.27
C GLY A 129 -1.71 14.52 2.60
N PRO A 130 -1.70 13.31 3.21
CA PRO A 130 -1.10 12.12 2.58
C PRO A 130 -1.77 11.73 1.26
N ILE A 131 -3.09 11.83 1.14
CA ILE A 131 -3.78 11.49 -0.12
C ILE A 131 -3.58 12.58 -1.19
N ASP A 132 -3.43 13.84 -0.81
CA ASP A 132 -3.11 14.93 -1.73
C ASP A 132 -1.70 14.75 -2.32
N ASP A 133 -0.73 14.30 -1.53
CA ASP A 133 0.61 13.94 -2.00
C ASP A 133 0.57 12.79 -3.01
N CYS A 134 -0.22 11.74 -2.71
CA CYS A 134 -0.41 10.60 -3.62
C CYS A 134 -1.09 11.04 -4.93
N TYR A 135 -2.09 11.93 -4.85
CA TYR A 135 -2.77 12.43 -6.04
C TYR A 135 -1.84 13.33 -6.89
N ALA A 136 -1.03 14.18 -6.25
CA ALA A 136 -0.02 14.97 -6.93
C ALA A 136 0.99 14.08 -7.66
N ALA A 137 1.43 12.99 -7.02
CA ALA A 137 2.32 12.02 -7.64
C ALA A 137 1.66 11.28 -8.83
N LEU A 138 0.38 10.91 -8.71
CA LEU A 138 -0.40 10.29 -9.79
C LEU A 138 -0.50 11.24 -11.00
N LYS A 139 -0.87 12.48 -10.74
CA LYS A 139 -0.99 13.49 -11.79
C LYS A 139 0.37 13.79 -12.45
N TRP A 140 1.41 13.96 -11.63
CA TRP A 140 2.77 14.16 -12.13
C TRP A 140 3.25 12.99 -13.02
N LEU A 141 2.99 11.75 -12.61
CA LEU A 141 3.33 10.55 -13.38
C LEU A 141 2.63 10.56 -14.75
N HIS A 142 1.34 10.86 -14.77
CA HIS A 142 0.54 10.98 -15.99
C HIS A 142 1.07 12.11 -16.91
N ASP A 143 1.29 13.31 -16.37
CA ASP A 143 1.67 14.50 -17.13
C ASP A 143 3.11 14.38 -17.70
N ASN A 144 3.99 13.60 -17.02
CA ASN A 144 5.36 13.34 -17.47
C ASN A 144 5.52 12.02 -18.26
N SER A 145 4.43 11.44 -18.72
CA SER A 145 4.41 10.14 -19.42
C SER A 145 5.38 10.07 -20.59
N LYS A 146 5.50 11.13 -21.39
CA LYS A 146 6.44 11.19 -22.52
C LYS A 146 7.90 11.14 -22.06
N THR A 147 8.26 11.92 -21.05
CA THR A 147 9.62 11.99 -20.51
C THR A 147 10.04 10.68 -19.84
N LEU A 148 9.09 10.04 -19.14
CA LEU A 148 9.30 8.77 -18.45
C LEU A 148 9.12 7.54 -19.37
N HIS A 149 8.75 7.76 -20.64
CA HIS A 149 8.47 6.71 -21.62
C HIS A 149 7.44 5.70 -21.10
N ILE A 150 6.36 6.20 -20.51
CA ILE A 150 5.22 5.40 -20.02
C ILE A 150 3.95 5.66 -20.82
N ASP A 151 3.05 4.69 -20.79
CA ASP A 151 1.74 4.78 -21.38
C ASP A 151 0.75 5.33 -20.35
N PRO A 152 0.26 6.58 -20.48
CA PRO A 152 -0.64 7.20 -19.52
C PRO A 152 -2.01 6.53 -19.45
N THR A 153 -2.34 5.67 -20.40
CA THR A 153 -3.60 4.89 -20.39
C THR A 153 -3.49 3.58 -19.62
N ARG A 154 -2.28 3.22 -19.15
CA ARG A 154 -2.00 1.99 -18.41
C ARG A 154 -1.28 2.29 -17.09
N ILE A 155 -1.92 3.09 -16.24
CA ILE A 155 -1.44 3.41 -14.89
C ILE A 155 -2.21 2.60 -13.87
N ALA A 156 -1.51 1.83 -13.03
CA ALA A 156 -2.06 1.16 -11.87
C ALA A 156 -1.61 1.83 -10.57
N VAL A 157 -2.31 1.56 -9.47
CA VAL A 157 -1.91 1.95 -8.11
C VAL A 157 -1.71 0.72 -7.24
N THR A 158 -0.74 0.77 -6.34
CA THR A 158 -0.47 -0.33 -5.40
C THR A 158 0.00 0.19 -4.05
N GLY A 159 -0.15 -0.63 -3.03
CA GLY A 159 0.42 -0.36 -1.72
C GLY A 159 0.11 -1.47 -0.71
N GLU A 160 0.88 -1.50 0.35
CA GLU A 160 0.75 -2.45 1.44
C GLU A 160 0.17 -1.74 2.68
N SER A 161 -0.71 -2.41 3.43
CA SER A 161 -1.23 -1.93 4.70
C SER A 161 -1.85 -0.52 4.58
N ALA A 162 -1.33 0.49 5.29
CA ALA A 162 -1.72 1.90 5.15
C ALA A 162 -1.58 2.41 3.71
N GLY A 163 -0.50 2.03 3.01
CA GLY A 163 -0.31 2.35 1.60
C GLY A 163 -1.37 1.72 0.70
N GLY A 164 -1.81 0.51 1.02
CA GLY A 164 -2.95 -0.13 0.37
C GLY A 164 -4.26 0.62 0.59
N GLY A 165 -4.45 1.17 1.80
CA GLY A 165 -5.56 2.07 2.11
C GLY A 165 -5.53 3.35 1.29
N LEU A 166 -4.34 3.98 1.18
CA LEU A 166 -4.13 5.16 0.31
C LEU A 166 -4.37 4.82 -1.17
N ALA A 167 -3.93 3.64 -1.64
CA ALA A 167 -4.15 3.21 -3.02
C ALA A 167 -5.65 3.06 -3.35
N ALA A 168 -6.43 2.44 -2.45
CA ALA A 168 -7.87 2.32 -2.60
C ALA A 168 -8.58 3.69 -2.54
N ALA A 169 -8.17 4.56 -1.61
CA ALA A 169 -8.68 5.92 -1.50
C ALA A 169 -8.32 6.78 -2.73
N LEU A 170 -7.09 6.60 -3.26
CA LEU A 170 -6.64 7.28 -4.47
C LEU A 170 -7.43 6.83 -5.72
N ALA A 171 -7.77 5.56 -5.81
CA ALA A 171 -8.61 5.07 -6.90
C ALA A 171 -10.02 5.70 -6.88
N LEU A 172 -10.62 5.86 -5.68
CA LEU A 172 -11.87 6.62 -5.51
C LEU A 172 -11.71 8.09 -5.93
N LEU A 173 -10.68 8.76 -5.42
CA LEU A 173 -10.43 10.17 -5.69
C LEU A 173 -10.18 10.43 -7.19
N ALA A 174 -9.39 9.58 -7.85
CA ALA A 174 -9.08 9.69 -9.27
C ALA A 174 -10.33 9.47 -10.14
N ARG A 175 -11.16 8.48 -9.81
CA ARG A 175 -12.45 8.25 -10.46
C ARG A 175 -13.34 9.49 -10.38
N ASP A 176 -13.47 10.05 -9.17
CA ASP A 176 -14.39 11.15 -8.90
C ASP A 176 -13.92 12.49 -9.52
N ARG A 177 -12.60 12.68 -9.63
CA ARG A 177 -12.01 13.84 -10.33
C ARG A 177 -12.02 13.69 -11.86
N GLY A 178 -11.91 12.48 -12.38
CA GLY A 178 -11.93 12.19 -13.81
C GLY A 178 -10.72 12.72 -14.61
N GLU A 179 -9.64 13.14 -13.94
CA GLU A 179 -8.46 13.72 -14.60
C GLU A 179 -7.44 12.65 -15.03
N VAL A 180 -7.27 11.59 -14.26
CA VAL A 180 -6.35 10.48 -14.54
C VAL A 180 -7.09 9.16 -14.39
N HIS A 181 -7.04 8.32 -15.44
CA HIS A 181 -7.64 7.01 -15.41
C HIS A 181 -6.68 5.98 -14.81
N ILE A 182 -7.13 5.25 -13.78
CA ILE A 182 -6.41 4.12 -13.18
C ILE A 182 -7.02 2.82 -13.72
N VAL A 183 -6.19 1.92 -14.27
CA VAL A 183 -6.66 0.66 -14.86
C VAL A 183 -6.74 -0.49 -13.86
N HIS A 184 -5.96 -0.41 -12.77
CA HIS A 184 -5.87 -1.46 -11.76
C HIS A 184 -5.49 -0.91 -10.39
N GLN A 185 -6.10 -1.44 -9.33
CA GLN A 185 -5.65 -1.25 -7.95
C GLN A 185 -5.20 -2.59 -7.37
N HIS A 186 -3.96 -2.62 -6.88
CA HIS A 186 -3.29 -3.81 -6.38
C HIS A 186 -3.00 -3.65 -4.89
N LEU A 187 -3.83 -4.26 -4.05
CA LEU A 187 -3.92 -3.95 -2.63
C LEU A 187 -3.43 -5.13 -1.78
N ILE A 188 -2.38 -4.91 -1.01
CA ILE A 188 -1.79 -5.95 -0.14
C ILE A 188 -2.10 -5.63 1.31
N SER A 189 -2.86 -6.50 1.97
CA SER A 189 -3.32 -6.32 3.36
C SER A 189 -3.80 -4.89 3.65
N PRO A 190 -4.65 -4.28 2.77
CA PRO A 190 -4.95 -2.85 2.83
C PRO A 190 -5.73 -2.48 4.08
N MET A 191 -5.34 -1.35 4.70
CA MET A 191 -5.99 -0.69 5.84
C MET A 191 -7.12 0.22 5.33
N LEU A 192 -8.36 -0.30 5.27
CA LEU A 192 -9.47 0.31 4.53
C LEU A 192 -10.55 0.97 5.39
N ASP A 193 -10.74 0.50 6.62
CA ASP A 193 -11.90 0.82 7.45
C ASP A 193 -11.52 1.22 8.87
N ASP A 194 -11.61 2.50 9.19
CA ASP A 194 -11.35 3.02 10.53
C ASP A 194 -12.32 2.46 11.59
N ARG A 195 -13.49 1.96 11.18
CA ARG A 195 -14.49 1.34 12.07
C ARG A 195 -14.04 -0.02 12.60
N THR A 196 -13.01 -0.64 12.03
CA THR A 196 -12.33 -1.81 12.62
C THR A 196 -11.76 -1.51 14.00
N CYS A 197 -11.55 -0.24 14.35
CA CYS A 197 -11.14 0.18 15.69
C CYS A 197 -12.26 0.14 16.75
N VAL A 198 -13.54 0.09 16.35
CA VAL A 198 -14.68 0.28 17.25
C VAL A 198 -15.74 -0.84 17.20
N ARG A 199 -15.64 -1.72 16.22
CA ARG A 199 -16.53 -2.90 16.13
C ARG A 199 -15.86 -4.14 16.72
N ASP A 200 -16.67 -5.15 17.04
CA ASP A 200 -16.14 -6.47 17.35
C ASP A 200 -15.41 -7.04 16.13
N THR A 201 -14.20 -7.49 16.34
CA THR A 201 -13.36 -8.11 15.31
C THR A 201 -13.24 -9.61 15.57
N ASN A 202 -12.77 -10.34 14.56
CA ASN A 202 -12.43 -11.75 14.68
C ASN A 202 -11.48 -11.97 15.86
N PRO A 203 -11.82 -12.82 16.86
CA PRO A 203 -10.99 -13.03 18.05
C PRO A 203 -9.65 -13.71 17.77
N TYR A 204 -9.42 -14.17 16.54
CA TYR A 204 -8.18 -14.81 16.11
C TYR A 204 -7.34 -13.92 15.18
N ALA A 205 -7.77 -12.71 14.88
CA ALA A 205 -7.07 -11.77 13.99
C ALA A 205 -6.49 -10.58 14.77
N GLY A 206 -5.32 -10.07 14.31
CA GLY A 206 -4.70 -8.89 14.89
C GLY A 206 -3.93 -9.12 16.19
N GLU A 207 -3.53 -10.37 16.49
CA GLU A 207 -2.67 -10.66 17.65
C GLU A 207 -1.20 -10.33 17.36
N PHE A 208 -0.77 -10.42 16.09
CA PHE A 208 0.63 -10.34 15.70
C PHE A 208 0.89 -9.16 14.77
N VAL A 209 2.03 -8.51 14.94
CA VAL A 209 2.58 -7.42 14.12
C VAL A 209 1.71 -6.17 14.12
N TRP A 210 0.47 -6.24 13.61
CA TRP A 210 -0.47 -5.12 13.59
C TRP A 210 -1.65 -5.39 14.53
N THR A 211 -1.60 -4.76 15.69
CA THR A 211 -2.58 -4.98 16.77
C THR A 211 -3.73 -3.97 16.71
N PRO A 212 -4.87 -4.24 17.39
CA PRO A 212 -5.95 -3.25 17.52
C PRO A 212 -5.49 -1.92 18.14
N GLY A 213 -4.51 -1.93 19.06
CA GLY A 213 -3.92 -0.72 19.65
C GLY A 213 -3.14 0.09 18.61
N SER A 214 -2.26 -0.54 17.85
CA SER A 214 -1.52 0.08 16.75
C SER A 214 -2.47 0.62 15.68
N ASN A 215 -3.52 -0.13 15.35
CA ASN A 215 -4.54 0.27 14.38
C ASN A 215 -5.28 1.54 14.83
N ARG A 216 -5.69 1.59 16.08
CA ARG A 216 -6.35 2.78 16.66
C ARG A 216 -5.43 4.00 16.63
N PHE A 217 -4.14 3.81 16.97
CA PHE A 217 -3.15 4.88 16.93
C PHE A 217 -2.95 5.41 15.49
N GLY A 218 -2.77 4.52 14.51
CA GLY A 218 -2.60 4.90 13.10
C GLY A 218 -3.78 5.69 12.55
N TRP A 219 -5.00 5.17 12.73
CA TRP A 219 -6.21 5.86 12.31
C TRP A 219 -6.42 7.20 13.02
N SER A 220 -6.26 7.25 14.35
CA SER A 220 -6.40 8.50 15.10
C SER A 220 -5.39 9.56 14.62
N SER A 221 -4.16 9.14 14.32
CA SER A 221 -3.12 10.02 13.80
C SER A 221 -3.46 10.56 12.41
N LEU A 222 -3.92 9.70 11.48
CA LEU A 222 -4.31 10.12 10.15
C LEU A 222 -5.52 11.04 10.15
N LEU A 223 -6.54 10.70 10.95
CA LEU A 223 -7.82 11.41 10.95
C LEU A 223 -7.79 12.71 11.76
N GLY A 224 -6.89 12.82 12.75
CA GLY A 224 -6.90 13.91 13.71
C GLY A 224 -8.10 13.89 14.67
N CYS A 225 -8.86 12.78 14.67
CA CYS A 225 -10.02 12.55 15.53
C CYS A 225 -10.16 11.06 15.84
N ALA A 226 -11.14 10.71 16.68
CA ALA A 226 -11.40 9.31 17.03
C ALA A 226 -11.86 8.52 15.79
N PRO A 227 -11.26 7.34 15.49
CA PRO A 227 -11.77 6.44 14.45
C PRO A 227 -13.18 5.95 14.80
N GLY A 228 -13.98 5.65 13.79
CA GLY A 228 -15.37 5.28 13.94
C GLY A 228 -16.34 6.48 14.03
N SER A 229 -15.84 7.72 14.13
CA SER A 229 -16.66 8.93 14.15
C SER A 229 -17.46 9.11 12.85
N ASP A 230 -18.55 9.86 12.95
CA ASP A 230 -19.34 10.26 11.78
C ASP A 230 -18.56 11.27 10.89
N GLY A 231 -18.92 11.32 9.62
CA GLY A 231 -18.37 12.31 8.69
C GLY A 231 -16.93 12.04 8.21
N ILE A 232 -16.31 10.92 8.57
CA ILE A 232 -14.99 10.56 8.04
C ILE A 232 -15.09 10.30 6.54
N SER A 233 -14.21 10.96 5.78
CA SER A 233 -14.16 10.91 4.33
C SER A 233 -13.83 9.51 3.81
N SER A 234 -14.46 9.09 2.71
CA SER A 234 -14.07 7.89 1.97
C SER A 234 -12.67 8.00 1.32
N TYR A 235 -12.14 9.21 1.18
CA TYR A 235 -10.77 9.43 0.73
C TYR A 235 -9.73 9.29 1.87
N ALA A 236 -10.20 9.15 3.11
CA ALA A 236 -9.36 8.70 4.23
C ALA A 236 -9.51 7.19 4.48
N ALA A 237 -10.76 6.70 4.47
CA ALA A 237 -11.12 5.31 4.75
C ALA A 237 -12.00 4.76 3.61
N ALA A 238 -11.37 4.09 2.63
CA ALA A 238 -12.01 3.69 1.38
C ALA A 238 -13.26 2.80 1.57
N ALA A 239 -13.29 2.00 2.63
CA ALA A 239 -14.46 1.17 2.97
C ALA A 239 -15.71 2.00 3.34
N ARG A 240 -15.58 3.29 3.61
CA ARG A 240 -16.73 4.20 3.85
C ARG A 240 -17.43 4.67 2.58
N ALA A 241 -16.82 4.49 1.40
CA ALA A 241 -17.45 4.86 0.15
C ALA A 241 -18.77 4.10 -0.03
N ALA A 242 -19.85 4.83 -0.28
CA ALA A 242 -21.16 4.22 -0.52
C ALA A 242 -21.23 3.57 -1.91
N ASP A 243 -20.59 4.19 -2.90
CA ASP A 243 -20.57 3.76 -4.29
C ASP A 243 -19.14 3.38 -4.73
N LEU A 244 -19.01 2.16 -5.25
CA LEU A 244 -17.78 1.60 -5.79
C LEU A 244 -17.85 1.36 -7.32
N ILE A 245 -18.95 1.78 -7.96
CA ILE A 245 -19.12 1.63 -9.41
C ILE A 245 -18.03 2.43 -10.13
N GLY A 246 -17.49 1.86 -11.21
CA GLY A 246 -16.47 2.52 -12.04
C GLY A 246 -15.06 2.52 -11.46
N LEU A 247 -14.83 1.86 -10.32
CA LEU A 247 -13.47 1.61 -9.84
C LEU A 247 -12.72 0.65 -10.78
N PRO A 248 -11.38 0.73 -10.81
CA PRO A 248 -10.55 -0.12 -11.65
C PRO A 248 -10.61 -1.59 -11.23
N THR A 249 -10.18 -2.48 -12.12
CA THR A 249 -9.98 -3.90 -11.77
C THR A 249 -9.14 -3.99 -10.50
N THR A 250 -9.43 -4.98 -9.64
CA THR A 250 -8.87 -5.01 -8.28
C THR A 250 -8.26 -6.36 -7.96
N PHE A 251 -7.07 -6.33 -7.37
CA PHE A 251 -6.46 -7.45 -6.66
C PHE A 251 -6.36 -7.12 -5.18
N ILE A 252 -6.76 -8.06 -4.30
CA ILE A 252 -6.60 -7.96 -2.86
C ILE A 252 -5.98 -9.25 -2.33
N ALA A 253 -4.94 -9.12 -1.53
CA ALA A 253 -4.32 -10.23 -0.80
C ALA A 253 -4.24 -9.90 0.69
N VAL A 254 -4.58 -10.84 1.58
CA VAL A 254 -4.57 -10.62 3.03
C VAL A 254 -4.33 -11.94 3.77
N GLY A 255 -3.66 -11.89 4.92
CA GLY A 255 -3.53 -13.02 5.84
C GLY A 255 -4.83 -13.30 6.60
N ALA A 256 -5.17 -14.56 6.86
CA ALA A 256 -6.38 -14.92 7.60
C ALA A 256 -6.33 -14.51 9.09
N LEU A 257 -5.12 -14.31 9.65
CA LEU A 257 -4.89 -13.85 11.02
C LEU A 257 -4.59 -12.34 11.09
N ASP A 258 -4.62 -11.65 9.94
CA ASP A 258 -4.47 -10.20 9.85
C ASP A 258 -5.72 -9.51 10.41
N LEU A 259 -5.53 -8.42 11.17
CA LEU A 259 -6.62 -7.57 11.67
C LEU A 259 -7.54 -7.07 10.54
N PHE A 260 -6.99 -6.89 9.34
CA PHE A 260 -7.69 -6.37 8.18
C PHE A 260 -8.43 -7.44 7.35
N ALA A 261 -8.36 -8.72 7.74
CA ALA A 261 -8.97 -9.81 6.96
C ALA A 261 -10.46 -9.56 6.65
N GLU A 262 -11.25 -9.22 7.65
CA GLU A 262 -12.71 -9.03 7.49
C GLU A 262 -13.05 -7.80 6.64
N GLU A 263 -12.36 -6.66 6.85
CA GLU A 263 -12.62 -5.45 6.07
C GLU A 263 -12.19 -5.62 4.60
N ASN A 264 -11.12 -6.38 4.35
CA ASN A 264 -10.65 -6.69 3.00
C ASN A 264 -11.63 -7.60 2.24
N MET A 265 -12.13 -8.65 2.91
CA MET A 265 -13.15 -9.54 2.35
C MET A 265 -14.45 -8.77 2.06
N GLU A 266 -14.89 -7.92 2.97
CA GLU A 266 -16.09 -7.10 2.78
C GLU A 266 -15.92 -6.08 1.65
N TYR A 267 -14.76 -5.43 1.56
CA TYR A 267 -14.50 -4.50 0.47
C TYR A 267 -14.49 -5.21 -0.88
N ALA A 268 -13.84 -6.38 -0.99
CA ALA A 268 -13.86 -7.22 -2.19
C ALA A 268 -15.28 -7.63 -2.57
N ARG A 269 -16.10 -8.06 -1.60
CA ARG A 269 -17.52 -8.41 -1.81
C ARG A 269 -18.31 -7.22 -2.38
N ARG A 270 -18.07 -6.01 -1.85
CA ARG A 270 -18.74 -4.79 -2.32
C ARG A 270 -18.30 -4.37 -3.71
N LEU A 271 -16.99 -4.49 -4.03
CA LEU A 271 -16.46 -4.25 -5.37
C LEU A 271 -17.12 -5.16 -6.40
N MET A 272 -17.19 -6.48 -6.13
CA MET A 272 -17.87 -7.43 -7.02
C MET A 272 -19.35 -7.08 -7.22
N ARG A 273 -20.06 -6.66 -6.17
CA ARG A 273 -21.45 -6.20 -6.27
C ARG A 273 -21.62 -4.90 -7.07
N ALA A 274 -20.58 -4.08 -7.12
CA ALA A 274 -20.53 -2.87 -7.94
C ALA A 274 -20.10 -3.14 -9.40
N GLY A 275 -19.91 -4.41 -9.79
CA GLY A 275 -19.50 -4.80 -11.15
C GLY A 275 -18.00 -4.62 -11.40
N VAL A 276 -17.19 -4.44 -10.37
CA VAL A 276 -15.73 -4.36 -10.48
C VAL A 276 -15.13 -5.77 -10.52
N SER A 277 -14.34 -6.07 -11.55
CA SER A 277 -13.58 -7.33 -11.63
C SER A 277 -12.58 -7.39 -10.47
N THR A 278 -12.77 -8.34 -9.56
CA THR A 278 -12.01 -8.41 -8.30
C THR A 278 -11.47 -9.81 -8.08
N GLU A 279 -10.14 -9.89 -7.83
CA GLU A 279 -9.44 -11.09 -7.41
C GLU A 279 -9.07 -10.95 -5.93
N LEU A 280 -9.47 -11.91 -5.09
CA LEU A 280 -9.24 -11.91 -3.65
C LEU A 280 -8.50 -13.17 -3.22
N HIS A 281 -7.41 -13.02 -2.47
CA HIS A 281 -6.68 -14.11 -1.85
C HIS A 281 -6.62 -13.91 -0.33
N VAL A 282 -7.04 -14.95 0.42
CA VAL A 282 -6.92 -15.01 1.87
C VAL A 282 -5.98 -16.16 2.21
N TYR A 283 -4.85 -15.86 2.84
CA TYR A 283 -3.80 -16.84 3.14
C TYR A 283 -3.99 -17.43 4.55
N PRO A 284 -4.34 -18.73 4.67
CA PRO A 284 -4.48 -19.38 5.97
C PRO A 284 -3.20 -19.28 6.79
N GLY A 285 -3.32 -19.03 8.10
CA GLY A 285 -2.19 -18.96 9.02
C GLY A 285 -1.25 -17.78 8.87
N ALA A 286 -1.49 -16.90 7.90
CA ALA A 286 -0.69 -15.70 7.69
C ALA A 286 -1.21 -14.53 8.54
N TYR A 287 -0.31 -13.80 9.19
CA TYR A 287 -0.57 -12.59 9.97
C TYR A 287 -0.19 -11.35 9.16
N HIS A 288 -0.47 -10.15 9.68
CA HIS A 288 -0.13 -8.88 9.01
C HIS A 288 1.38 -8.77 8.74
N GLY A 289 1.77 -8.48 7.50
CA GLY A 289 3.18 -8.34 7.13
C GLY A 289 3.92 -9.68 6.97
N PHE A 290 3.21 -10.80 6.80
CA PHE A 290 3.85 -12.08 6.51
C PHE A 290 4.73 -12.03 5.26
N GLU A 291 4.49 -11.08 4.38
CA GLU A 291 5.26 -10.82 3.16
C GLU A 291 6.74 -10.49 3.44
N PHE A 292 7.07 -10.01 4.65
CA PHE A 292 8.45 -9.77 5.07
C PHE A 292 9.24 -11.05 5.36
N VAL A 293 8.57 -12.20 5.49
CA VAL A 293 9.19 -13.50 5.67
C VAL A 293 9.44 -14.12 4.29
N ALA A 294 10.38 -13.56 3.53
CA ALA A 294 10.61 -13.89 2.13
C ALA A 294 10.89 -15.37 1.85
N GLU A 295 11.51 -16.07 2.82
CA GLU A 295 11.89 -17.49 2.70
C GLU A 295 10.70 -18.44 2.89
N ALA A 296 9.59 -17.97 3.48
CA ALA A 296 8.44 -18.83 3.74
C ALA A 296 7.74 -19.23 2.44
N PRO A 297 7.47 -20.51 2.19
CA PRO A 297 6.76 -20.96 1.00
C PRO A 297 5.39 -20.30 0.78
N VAL A 298 4.66 -19.98 1.85
CA VAL A 298 3.39 -19.24 1.74
C VAL A 298 3.61 -17.84 1.18
N THR A 299 4.66 -17.15 1.61
CA THR A 299 5.05 -15.82 1.10
C THR A 299 5.46 -15.88 -0.37
N GLN A 300 6.26 -16.88 -0.73
CA GLN A 300 6.70 -17.07 -2.12
C GLN A 300 5.51 -17.33 -3.06
N ARG A 301 4.55 -18.18 -2.64
CA ARG A 301 3.30 -18.40 -3.39
C ARG A 301 2.49 -17.11 -3.53
N ALA A 302 2.35 -16.35 -2.44
CA ALA A 302 1.63 -15.06 -2.45
C ALA A 302 2.30 -14.07 -3.42
N ALA A 303 3.62 -13.93 -3.36
CA ALA A 303 4.38 -13.05 -4.25
C ALA A 303 4.27 -13.45 -5.73
N GLN A 304 4.30 -14.75 -6.05
CA GLN A 304 4.11 -15.24 -7.42
C GLN A 304 2.73 -14.92 -7.96
N ILE A 305 1.67 -15.16 -7.18
CA ILE A 305 0.29 -14.88 -7.56
C ILE A 305 0.09 -13.38 -7.75
N SER A 306 0.55 -12.57 -6.79
CA SER A 306 0.48 -11.11 -6.82
C SER A 306 1.18 -10.54 -8.05
N SER A 307 2.42 -10.97 -8.31
CA SER A 307 3.20 -10.52 -9.48
C SER A 307 2.53 -10.92 -10.80
N ALA A 308 1.99 -12.14 -10.91
CA ALA A 308 1.27 -12.59 -12.10
C ALA A 308 -0.03 -11.79 -12.34
N ALA A 309 -0.76 -11.47 -11.27
CA ALA A 309 -1.98 -10.67 -11.34
C ALA A 309 -1.69 -9.24 -11.81
N LEU A 310 -0.67 -8.57 -11.21
CA LEU A 310 -0.26 -7.24 -11.62
C LEU A 310 0.18 -7.20 -13.09
N ARG A 311 1.05 -8.15 -13.49
CA ARG A 311 1.50 -8.24 -14.87
C ARG A 311 0.33 -8.43 -15.86
N ARG A 312 -0.62 -9.30 -15.55
CA ARG A 312 -1.83 -9.54 -16.38
C ARG A 312 -2.67 -8.27 -16.51
N ALA A 313 -2.83 -7.50 -15.43
CA ALA A 313 -3.60 -6.26 -15.44
C ALA A 313 -2.94 -5.15 -16.28
N LEU A 314 -1.62 -5.08 -16.28
CA LEU A 314 -0.84 -4.07 -17.03
C LEU A 314 -0.62 -4.44 -18.50
N HIS A 315 -0.71 -5.72 -18.86
CA HIS A 315 -0.50 -6.24 -20.22
C HIS A 315 -1.69 -7.13 -20.62
N PRO A 316 -2.89 -6.54 -20.79
CA PRO A 316 -4.03 -7.29 -21.30
C PRO A 316 -3.73 -7.80 -22.73
N ASN A 317 -4.12 -9.05 -23.01
CA ASN A 317 -3.99 -9.69 -24.34
C ASN A 317 -4.83 -9.00 -25.39
#